data_2171605daf71bff431e8164d11dee656
#
_entry.id   2171605daf71bff431e8164d11dee656
#
_cell.length_a   1.000
_cell.length_b   1.000
_cell.length_c   1.000
_cell.angle_alpha   90.00
_cell.angle_beta   90.00
_cell.angle_gamma   90.00
#
_symmetry.space_group_name_H-M   'P 1'
#
loop_
_entity.id
_entity.type
_entity.pdbx_description
1 polymer ?
#
loop_
_entity_poly.entity_id
_entity_poly.type
_entity_poly.pdbx_seq_one_letter_code
_entity_poly.pdbx_strand_id
1 'polypeptide(L)'
;VTLLARREPLAVAALLTATALLYLWNLGATDWANSFYTAAVQAGSQSWTALLFGSSDAANAITVDKTPAALWVMSLSARLFGFSSWSMLVPQALMGVATVAVLYVAVRRVVGVPGALLAGTVLAVTPVAALMFRFNNPDALLVLALVVAAYCVQRSLDGSAWWMVAAGTALGVGFLAKMLQALLVAPVFALVFLIAAEMSVAQRIRRLILGGLALVVSAGWYLLLVELWPADLRPYIGGSQDNSILELTLGYNGLGRLTGDEVGGLGNMNHDVGWARLLGAQMGGEIGWLLPAAVIVLVAGLCCARGMVRAALSLWGGWLVATALVFSYMNGIMHSYYTVALAPAIAACLGIGVPVLWRRRTDIRIVMVLSGAVIITAILAFLLLQRHSDWQPWLRPTVLFTGLAAGLLLLVAGKLAPRAAAAVGALACVAVLAAPAAYSVATAGTAHSGAIPTSGPVSGFGGPPGLLTAERPPDELIALLRQDGAEYTWVAAAVGSNNAAGYQLSTGLPVMAVGGYNGTDPAPTLSEFQKLVAAKKIHYFMDSTTLRMMGSQSSGSDAAHRIADWVHAHFPSENIAGVTVFDLTA
;
A
#
# COMPACT_ATOMS: atom_id res chain seq x y z
N VAL A 1 24.40 21.20 21.13
CA VAL A 1 23.44 20.13 21.54
C VAL A 1 22.23 20.73 22.27
N THR A 2 22.43 21.73 23.16
CA THR A 2 21.36 22.31 23.98
C THR A 2 20.34 23.18 23.22
N LEU A 3 20.74 23.89 22.16
CA LEU A 3 19.84 24.73 21.36
C LEU A 3 18.88 23.89 20.48
N LEU A 4 19.35 22.77 19.91
CA LEU A 4 18.52 21.85 19.13
C LEU A 4 17.51 21.12 20.03
N ALA A 5 17.90 20.75 21.25
CA ALA A 5 16.99 20.11 22.20
C ALA A 5 15.81 21.01 22.64
N ARG A 6 16.08 22.32 22.79
CA ARG A 6 15.02 23.30 23.10
C ARG A 6 14.06 23.55 21.93
N ARG A 7 14.50 23.36 20.67
CA ARG A 7 13.70 23.56 19.46
C ARG A 7 13.12 22.27 18.90
N GLU A 8 13.41 21.13 19.51
CA GLU A 8 12.92 19.83 19.03
C GLU A 8 11.39 19.77 18.91
N PRO A 9 10.59 20.21 19.89
CA PRO A 9 9.13 20.13 19.77
C PRO A 9 8.62 20.90 18.55
N LEU A 10 9.20 22.09 18.28
CA LEU A 10 8.85 22.89 17.12
C LEU A 10 9.24 22.23 15.81
N ALA A 11 10.42 21.58 15.73
CA ALA A 11 10.88 20.91 14.54
C ALA A 11 10.03 19.66 14.24
N VAL A 12 9.65 18.90 15.27
CA VAL A 12 8.74 17.75 15.13
C VAL A 12 7.35 18.21 14.72
N ALA A 13 6.82 19.25 15.36
CA ALA A 13 5.53 19.83 14.99
C ALA A 13 5.54 20.31 13.53
N ALA A 14 6.60 21.01 13.09
CA ALA A 14 6.75 21.44 11.70
C ALA A 14 6.80 20.24 10.73
N LEU A 15 7.55 19.18 11.03
CA LEU A 15 7.59 17.97 10.22
C LEU A 15 6.20 17.34 10.08
N LEU A 16 5.51 17.10 11.21
CA LEU A 16 4.21 16.43 11.21
C LEU A 16 3.12 17.32 10.56
N THR A 17 3.16 18.62 10.80
CA THR A 17 2.22 19.56 10.15
C THR A 17 2.46 19.61 8.64
N ALA A 18 3.72 19.71 8.18
CA ALA A 18 4.04 19.68 6.75
C ALA A 18 3.62 18.36 6.10
N THR A 19 3.81 17.23 6.81
CA THR A 19 3.34 15.92 6.35
C THR A 19 1.81 15.87 6.26
N ALA A 20 1.12 16.37 7.29
CA ALA A 20 -0.35 16.42 7.31
C ALA A 20 -0.89 17.31 6.19
N LEU A 21 -0.28 18.48 5.97
CA LEU A 21 -0.65 19.36 4.87
C LEU A 21 -0.46 18.67 3.51
N LEU A 22 0.68 18.00 3.29
CA LEU A 22 0.93 17.29 2.03
C LEU A 22 -0.09 16.16 1.81
N TYR A 23 -0.44 15.41 2.86
CA TYR A 23 -1.29 14.23 2.73
C TYR A 23 -2.79 14.58 2.74
N LEU A 24 -3.19 15.69 3.33
CA LEU A 24 -4.59 16.14 3.35
C LEU A 24 -4.92 17.15 2.25
N TRP A 25 -3.90 17.84 1.68
CA TRP A 25 -4.12 18.83 0.64
C TRP A 25 -4.76 18.20 -0.60
N ASN A 26 -5.83 18.82 -1.09
CA ASN A 26 -6.56 18.39 -2.29
C ASN A 26 -7.02 16.90 -2.25
N LEU A 27 -7.26 16.35 -1.06
CA LEU A 27 -7.59 14.93 -0.87
C LEU A 27 -8.91 14.55 -1.57
N GLY A 28 -9.87 15.46 -1.59
CA GLY A 28 -11.18 15.26 -2.24
C GLY A 28 -11.12 15.16 -3.77
N ALA A 29 -10.04 15.63 -4.42
CA ALA A 29 -9.90 15.51 -5.88
C ALA A 29 -9.72 14.06 -6.33
N THR A 30 -9.32 13.15 -5.43
CA THR A 30 -9.17 11.72 -5.70
C THR A 30 -10.53 11.00 -5.78
N ASP A 31 -11.62 11.67 -5.40
CA ASP A 31 -12.99 11.14 -5.40
C ASP A 31 -13.07 9.76 -4.73
N TRP A 32 -13.58 8.75 -5.42
CA TRP A 32 -13.69 7.37 -4.90
C TRP A 32 -12.37 6.58 -4.92
N ALA A 33 -11.30 7.14 -5.47
CA ALA A 33 -9.97 6.50 -5.51
C ALA A 33 -10.01 5.09 -6.14
N ASN A 34 -9.88 4.03 -5.34
CA ASN A 34 -10.14 2.67 -5.77
C ASN A 34 -11.61 2.31 -5.48
N SER A 35 -12.43 2.34 -6.51
CA SER A 35 -13.88 2.10 -6.40
C SER A 35 -14.22 0.72 -5.85
N PHE A 36 -13.38 -0.29 -6.09
CA PHE A 36 -13.53 -1.63 -5.52
C PHE A 36 -13.55 -1.61 -3.99
N TYR A 37 -12.57 -0.96 -3.37
CA TYR A 37 -12.55 -0.81 -1.91
C TYR A 37 -13.59 0.20 -1.42
N THR A 38 -13.91 1.21 -2.21
CA THR A 38 -14.95 2.19 -1.85
C THR A 38 -16.32 1.55 -1.77
N ALA A 39 -16.67 0.65 -2.70
CA ALA A 39 -17.92 -0.11 -2.63
C ALA A 39 -17.99 -0.96 -1.35
N ALA A 40 -16.90 -1.61 -0.97
CA ALA A 40 -16.84 -2.38 0.27
C ALA A 40 -16.91 -1.47 1.53
N VAL A 41 -16.33 -0.27 1.50
CA VAL A 41 -16.49 0.72 2.58
C VAL A 41 -17.95 1.18 2.68
N GLN A 42 -18.61 1.45 1.55
CA GLN A 42 -20.04 1.77 1.52
C GLN A 42 -20.87 0.64 2.12
N ALA A 43 -20.64 -0.60 1.70
CA ALA A 43 -21.30 -1.80 2.24
C ALA A 43 -21.07 -1.93 3.75
N GLY A 44 -19.80 -1.81 4.20
CA GLY A 44 -19.44 -1.85 5.60
C GLY A 44 -20.00 -0.69 6.41
N SER A 45 -20.30 0.46 5.79
CA SER A 45 -20.98 1.58 6.47
C SER A 45 -22.48 1.29 6.70
N GLN A 46 -23.10 0.46 5.89
CA GLN A 46 -24.52 0.12 5.92
C GLN A 46 -24.82 -1.17 6.69
N SER A 47 -23.95 -2.19 6.61
CA SER A 47 -24.12 -3.52 7.20
C SER A 47 -22.96 -3.89 8.13
N TRP A 48 -23.28 -4.40 9.35
CA TRP A 48 -22.24 -4.89 10.28
C TRP A 48 -21.61 -6.20 9.80
N THR A 49 -22.38 -7.05 9.12
CA THR A 49 -21.86 -8.26 8.50
C THR A 49 -20.89 -7.91 7.37
N ALA A 50 -21.26 -6.96 6.50
CA ALA A 50 -20.39 -6.49 5.44
C ALA A 50 -19.12 -5.84 6.00
N LEU A 51 -19.20 -5.09 7.10
CA LEU A 51 -18.02 -4.57 7.79
C LEU A 51 -17.13 -5.69 8.29
N LEU A 52 -17.69 -6.68 9.01
CA LEU A 52 -16.92 -7.77 9.61
C LEU A 52 -16.15 -8.57 8.56
N PHE A 53 -16.81 -8.95 7.46
CA PHE A 53 -16.22 -9.78 6.42
C PHE A 53 -15.49 -9.00 5.32
N GLY A 54 -15.73 -7.69 5.19
CA GLY A 54 -15.23 -6.90 4.06
C GLY A 54 -15.96 -7.20 2.76
N SER A 55 -17.30 -7.30 2.82
CA SER A 55 -18.13 -7.59 1.65
C SER A 55 -18.12 -6.45 0.66
N SER A 56 -18.20 -6.77 -0.63
CA SER A 56 -18.29 -5.81 -1.74
C SER A 56 -19.59 -5.02 -1.73
N ASP A 57 -20.68 -5.63 -1.25
CA ASP A 57 -22.02 -5.08 -1.20
C ASP A 57 -22.70 -5.33 0.18
N ALA A 58 -23.70 -4.52 0.51
CA ALA A 58 -24.38 -4.57 1.81
C ALA A 58 -25.28 -5.82 1.99
N ALA A 59 -25.62 -6.51 0.91
CA ALA A 59 -26.38 -7.76 0.92
C ALA A 59 -25.48 -9.00 1.05
N ASN A 60 -24.14 -8.80 1.08
CA ASN A 60 -23.13 -9.81 1.38
C ASN A 60 -22.99 -10.93 0.34
N ALA A 61 -22.94 -10.60 -0.96
CA ALA A 61 -22.70 -11.60 -1.99
C ALA A 61 -21.28 -12.17 -1.91
N ILE A 62 -20.26 -11.31 -1.91
CA ILE A 62 -18.85 -11.71 -1.96
C ILE A 62 -17.96 -10.69 -1.22
N THR A 63 -16.86 -11.15 -0.62
CA THR A 63 -15.87 -10.25 0.02
C THR A 63 -14.92 -9.64 -1.01
N VAL A 64 -14.16 -8.63 -0.58
CA VAL A 64 -12.93 -8.26 -1.30
C VAL A 64 -11.90 -9.38 -1.20
N ASP A 65 -10.90 -9.34 -2.08
CA ASP A 65 -9.79 -10.31 -2.17
C ASP A 65 -8.69 -10.11 -1.10
N LYS A 66 -9.03 -9.46 0.01
CA LYS A 66 -8.10 -9.14 1.13
C LYS A 66 -8.81 -9.30 2.48
N THR A 67 -8.01 -9.47 3.53
CA THR A 67 -8.50 -9.36 4.91
C THR A 67 -8.94 -7.93 5.22
N PRO A 68 -10.00 -7.72 6.02
CA PRO A 68 -10.75 -6.46 6.05
C PRO A 68 -10.25 -5.38 7.01
N ALA A 69 -9.10 -5.52 7.70
CA ALA A 69 -8.70 -4.57 8.75
C ALA A 69 -8.59 -3.12 8.24
N ALA A 70 -8.11 -2.91 7.01
CA ALA A 70 -8.08 -1.58 6.42
C ALA A 70 -9.50 -1.05 6.13
N LEU A 71 -10.42 -1.92 5.68
CA LEU A 71 -11.81 -1.57 5.45
C LEU A 71 -12.53 -1.23 6.76
N TRP A 72 -12.22 -1.93 7.87
CA TRP A 72 -12.81 -1.58 9.18
C TRP A 72 -12.56 -0.14 9.56
N VAL A 73 -11.31 0.34 9.39
CA VAL A 73 -10.94 1.73 9.72
C VAL A 73 -11.75 2.71 8.87
N MET A 74 -11.83 2.48 7.56
CA MET A 74 -12.53 3.35 6.63
C MET A 74 -14.05 3.30 6.83
N SER A 75 -14.63 2.10 6.98
CA SER A 75 -16.07 1.92 7.18
C SER A 75 -16.56 2.47 8.52
N LEU A 76 -15.77 2.33 9.60
CA LEU A 76 -16.09 2.95 10.89
C LEU A 76 -16.05 4.48 10.80
N SER A 77 -15.08 5.03 10.08
CA SER A 77 -15.04 6.47 9.81
C SER A 77 -16.25 6.93 9.00
N ALA A 78 -16.64 6.16 7.97
CA ALA A 78 -17.83 6.45 7.18
C ALA A 78 -19.15 6.34 8.00
N ARG A 79 -19.22 5.43 8.96
CA ARG A 79 -20.36 5.34 9.90
C ARG A 79 -20.46 6.55 10.82
N LEU A 80 -19.32 7.08 11.26
CA LEU A 80 -19.28 8.21 12.21
C LEU A 80 -19.51 9.56 11.54
N PHE A 81 -18.95 9.76 10.34
CA PHE A 81 -18.90 11.05 9.65
C PHE A 81 -19.74 11.11 8.36
N GLY A 82 -20.47 10.03 8.04
CA GLY A 82 -21.17 9.88 6.77
C GLY A 82 -20.26 9.33 5.67
N PHE A 83 -20.84 8.63 4.70
CA PHE A 83 -20.11 8.04 3.58
C PHE A 83 -19.70 9.14 2.59
N SER A 84 -18.40 9.36 2.45
CA SER A 84 -17.80 10.33 1.52
C SER A 84 -16.33 9.96 1.26
N SER A 85 -15.73 10.51 0.20
CA SER A 85 -14.28 10.36 -0.05
C SER A 85 -13.44 10.84 1.14
N TRP A 86 -13.82 11.93 1.79
CA TRP A 86 -13.12 12.47 2.95
C TRP A 86 -13.15 11.53 4.16
N SER A 87 -14.32 11.00 4.52
CA SER A 87 -14.43 10.09 5.67
C SER A 87 -13.63 8.80 5.47
N MET A 88 -13.41 8.41 4.22
CA MET A 88 -12.62 7.24 3.84
C MET A 88 -11.12 7.53 3.76
N LEU A 89 -10.72 8.67 3.17
CA LEU A 89 -9.32 8.96 2.88
C LEU A 89 -8.57 9.66 4.02
N VAL A 90 -9.25 10.43 4.88
CA VAL A 90 -8.60 11.09 6.04
C VAL A 90 -7.94 10.07 6.98
N PRO A 91 -8.56 8.95 7.36
CA PRO A 91 -7.87 7.93 8.16
C PRO A 91 -6.57 7.43 7.54
N GLN A 92 -6.51 7.28 6.21
CA GLN A 92 -5.31 6.88 5.49
C GLN A 92 -4.20 7.93 5.64
N ALA A 93 -4.54 9.20 5.45
CA ALA A 93 -3.60 10.31 5.63
C ALA A 93 -3.07 10.39 7.08
N LEU A 94 -3.95 10.21 8.06
CA LEU A 94 -3.55 10.20 9.48
C LEU A 94 -2.66 9.00 9.81
N MET A 95 -2.88 7.82 9.24
CA MET A 95 -1.96 6.69 9.36
C MET A 95 -0.60 7.01 8.75
N GLY A 96 -0.55 7.77 7.65
CA GLY A 96 0.71 8.26 7.07
C GLY A 96 1.47 9.19 8.02
N VAL A 97 0.78 10.17 8.61
CA VAL A 97 1.37 11.09 9.60
C VAL A 97 1.86 10.31 10.84
N ALA A 98 1.07 9.35 11.33
CA ALA A 98 1.46 8.48 12.43
C ALA A 98 2.70 7.63 12.09
N THR A 99 2.80 7.14 10.85
CA THR A 99 3.96 6.38 10.38
C THR A 99 5.23 7.24 10.44
N VAL A 100 5.16 8.49 9.97
CA VAL A 100 6.28 9.45 10.07
C VAL A 100 6.64 9.72 11.54
N ALA A 101 5.65 9.89 12.41
CA ALA A 101 5.89 10.11 13.84
C ALA A 101 6.57 8.92 14.52
N VAL A 102 6.10 7.69 14.27
CA VAL A 102 6.71 6.48 14.85
C VAL A 102 8.12 6.26 14.31
N LEU A 103 8.35 6.47 13.02
CA LEU A 103 9.68 6.40 12.42
C LEU A 103 10.64 7.44 13.02
N TYR A 104 10.15 8.68 13.21
CA TYR A 104 10.91 9.72 13.90
C TYR A 104 11.36 9.25 15.30
N VAL A 105 10.43 8.72 16.11
CA VAL A 105 10.74 8.24 17.47
C VAL A 105 11.73 7.08 17.43
N ALA A 106 11.57 6.14 16.49
CA ALA A 106 12.48 5.01 16.31
C ALA A 106 13.92 5.45 16.00
N VAL A 107 14.09 6.35 15.04
CA VAL A 107 15.42 6.84 14.61
C VAL A 107 16.01 7.79 15.65
N ARG A 108 15.19 8.64 16.29
CA ARG A 108 15.63 9.55 17.35
C ARG A 108 16.31 8.83 18.51
N ARG A 109 15.77 7.68 18.89
CA ARG A 109 16.33 6.84 19.97
C ARG A 109 17.76 6.38 19.67
N VAL A 110 18.13 6.24 18.39
CA VAL A 110 19.40 5.66 17.94
C VAL A 110 20.45 6.73 17.69
N VAL A 111 20.11 7.78 16.94
CA VAL A 111 21.09 8.78 16.45
C VAL A 111 20.73 10.23 16.81
N GLY A 112 19.58 10.44 17.46
CA GLY A 112 19.14 11.77 17.91
C GLY A 112 18.33 12.52 16.84
N VAL A 113 18.02 13.78 17.15
CA VAL A 113 17.05 14.64 16.41
C VAL A 113 17.39 14.83 14.93
N PRO A 114 18.64 15.16 14.51
CA PRO A 114 18.91 15.43 13.09
C PRO A 114 18.62 14.22 12.18
N GLY A 115 19.04 13.03 12.62
CA GLY A 115 18.79 11.79 11.86
C GLY A 115 17.29 11.43 11.83
N ALA A 116 16.58 11.67 12.92
CA ALA A 116 15.15 11.42 12.99
C ALA A 116 14.34 12.37 12.08
N LEU A 117 14.70 13.65 12.04
CA LEU A 117 14.09 14.62 11.12
C LEU A 117 14.38 14.25 9.67
N LEU A 118 15.61 13.81 9.35
CA LEU A 118 15.95 13.34 8.02
C LEU A 118 15.08 12.13 7.63
N ALA A 119 14.97 11.11 8.50
CA ALA A 119 14.15 9.94 8.24
C ALA A 119 12.67 10.31 8.02
N GLY A 120 12.10 11.14 8.89
CA GLY A 120 10.72 11.59 8.76
C GLY A 120 10.48 12.36 7.46
N THR A 121 11.39 13.26 7.09
CA THR A 121 11.31 14.03 5.85
C THR A 121 11.42 13.12 4.63
N VAL A 122 12.39 12.20 4.59
CA VAL A 122 12.55 11.23 3.49
C VAL A 122 11.28 10.43 3.29
N LEU A 123 10.70 9.90 4.36
CA LEU A 123 9.44 9.14 4.27
C LEU A 123 8.29 10.02 3.75
N ALA A 124 8.14 11.22 4.32
CA ALA A 124 7.04 12.12 3.98
C ALA A 124 7.05 12.55 2.51
N VAL A 125 8.26 12.73 1.92
CA VAL A 125 8.42 13.17 0.52
C VAL A 125 8.79 12.02 -0.43
N THR A 126 8.62 10.76 -0.03
CA THR A 126 8.73 9.63 -0.94
C THR A 126 7.44 9.54 -1.78
N PRO A 127 7.50 9.60 -3.13
CA PRO A 127 6.31 9.74 -3.97
C PRO A 127 5.26 8.66 -3.75
N VAL A 128 5.64 7.40 -3.69
CA VAL A 128 4.69 6.31 -3.43
C VAL A 128 4.09 6.39 -2.02
N ALA A 129 4.78 6.97 -1.04
CA ALA A 129 4.21 7.20 0.29
C ALA A 129 3.17 8.34 0.23
N ALA A 130 3.48 9.43 -0.47
CA ALA A 130 2.51 10.51 -0.70
C ALA A 130 1.26 10.01 -1.45
N LEU A 131 1.41 9.07 -2.39
CA LEU A 131 0.29 8.43 -3.07
C LEU A 131 -0.53 7.56 -2.12
N MET A 132 0.10 6.57 -1.48
CA MET A 132 -0.62 5.51 -0.77
C MET A 132 -1.20 5.95 0.58
N PHE A 133 -0.66 6.97 1.21
CA PHE A 133 -1.27 7.59 2.38
C PHE A 133 -2.42 8.56 2.05
N ARG A 134 -2.77 8.68 0.78
CA ARG A 134 -3.89 9.48 0.26
C ARG A 134 -4.89 8.61 -0.54
N PHE A 135 -4.74 7.30 -0.48
CA PHE A 135 -5.48 6.33 -1.27
C PHE A 135 -6.09 5.25 -0.39
N ASN A 136 -7.21 4.68 -0.78
CA ASN A 136 -7.98 3.73 0.04
C ASN A 136 -7.57 2.26 -0.10
N ASN A 137 -6.37 1.99 -0.60
CA ASN A 137 -5.79 0.65 -0.57
C ASN A 137 -5.34 0.28 0.86
N PRO A 138 -5.16 -1.00 1.19
CA PRO A 138 -4.82 -1.46 2.54
C PRO A 138 -3.40 -1.08 3.00
N ASP A 139 -2.60 -0.48 2.14
CA ASP A 139 -1.17 -0.22 2.33
C ASP A 139 -0.86 0.76 3.47
N ALA A 140 -1.72 1.76 3.71
CA ALA A 140 -1.48 2.72 4.78
C ALA A 140 -1.46 2.06 6.16
N LEU A 141 -2.41 1.17 6.45
CA LEU A 141 -2.45 0.42 7.70
C LEU A 141 -1.31 -0.60 7.77
N LEU A 142 -1.01 -1.29 6.67
CA LEU A 142 0.11 -2.22 6.59
C LEU A 142 1.42 -1.52 6.97
N VAL A 143 1.76 -0.40 6.33
CA VAL A 143 3.03 0.30 6.53
C VAL A 143 3.14 0.85 7.94
N LEU A 144 2.06 1.42 8.49
CA LEU A 144 2.02 1.84 9.89
C LEU A 144 2.30 0.66 10.83
N ALA A 145 1.62 -0.47 10.64
CA ALA A 145 1.81 -1.67 11.47
C ALA A 145 3.24 -2.19 11.40
N LEU A 146 3.85 -2.22 10.20
CA LEU A 146 5.25 -2.65 10.03
C LEU A 146 6.24 -1.70 10.73
N VAL A 147 6.03 -0.39 10.65
CA VAL A 147 6.90 0.60 11.32
C VAL A 147 6.75 0.52 12.84
N VAL A 148 5.52 0.33 13.34
CA VAL A 148 5.27 0.08 14.78
C VAL A 148 5.96 -1.22 15.22
N ALA A 149 5.86 -2.29 14.44
CA ALA A 149 6.54 -3.56 14.74
C ALA A 149 8.06 -3.39 14.80
N ALA A 150 8.67 -2.71 13.81
CA ALA A 150 10.11 -2.43 13.80
C ALA A 150 10.55 -1.61 15.01
N TYR A 151 9.79 -0.57 15.38
CA TYR A 151 10.03 0.21 16.59
C TYR A 151 9.96 -0.66 17.85
N CYS A 152 8.95 -1.52 17.96
CA CYS A 152 8.78 -2.42 19.09
C CYS A 152 9.91 -3.45 19.19
N VAL A 153 10.35 -4.04 18.06
CA VAL A 153 11.53 -4.92 18.03
C VAL A 153 12.78 -4.16 18.50
N GLN A 154 13.01 -2.96 17.99
CA GLN A 154 14.13 -2.12 18.42
C GLN A 154 14.08 -1.80 19.93
N ARG A 155 12.89 -1.57 20.48
CA ARG A 155 12.67 -1.36 21.92
C ARG A 155 12.88 -2.63 22.75
N SER A 156 12.66 -3.80 22.18
CA SER A 156 12.81 -5.09 22.87
C SER A 156 14.28 -5.51 23.03
N LEU A 157 15.20 -4.92 22.27
CA LEU A 157 16.63 -5.24 22.32
C LEU A 157 17.23 -5.00 23.73
N ASP A 158 16.81 -3.92 24.38
CA ASP A 158 17.27 -3.48 25.70
C ASP A 158 16.13 -3.30 26.71
N GLY A 159 14.88 -3.56 26.32
CA GLY A 159 13.68 -3.26 27.09
C GLY A 159 12.94 -4.49 27.60
N SER A 160 11.68 -4.27 27.98
CA SER A 160 10.75 -5.29 28.46
C SER A 160 10.32 -6.28 27.38
N ALA A 161 9.93 -7.49 27.79
CA ALA A 161 9.35 -8.52 26.90
C ALA A 161 8.04 -8.06 26.21
N TRP A 162 7.29 -7.15 26.82
CA TRP A 162 6.07 -6.60 26.26
C TRP A 162 6.27 -5.91 24.90
N TRP A 163 7.46 -5.37 24.63
CA TRP A 163 7.76 -4.81 23.33
C TRP A 163 7.77 -5.86 22.22
N MET A 164 8.21 -7.10 22.51
CA MET A 164 8.16 -8.18 21.53
C MET A 164 6.71 -8.67 21.30
N VAL A 165 5.89 -8.70 22.36
CA VAL A 165 4.45 -8.97 22.25
C VAL A 165 3.79 -7.90 21.37
N ALA A 166 4.06 -6.62 21.64
CA ALA A 166 3.54 -5.52 20.84
C ALA A 166 4.00 -5.59 19.36
N ALA A 167 5.24 -6.02 19.11
CA ALA A 167 5.74 -6.24 17.74
C ALA A 167 4.95 -7.35 17.03
N GLY A 168 4.72 -8.47 17.70
CA GLY A 168 3.90 -9.57 17.16
C GLY A 168 2.47 -9.13 16.87
N THR A 169 1.85 -8.41 17.82
CA THR A 169 0.49 -7.86 17.63
C THR A 169 0.43 -6.91 16.44
N ALA A 170 1.41 -6.01 16.28
CA ALA A 170 1.46 -5.09 15.15
C ALA A 170 1.63 -5.83 13.81
N LEU A 171 2.47 -6.87 13.76
CA LEU A 171 2.59 -7.73 12.57
C LEU A 171 1.26 -8.46 12.26
N GLY A 172 0.53 -8.91 13.29
CA GLY A 172 -0.78 -9.52 13.11
C GLY A 172 -1.83 -8.55 12.58
N VAL A 173 -1.84 -7.29 13.04
CA VAL A 173 -2.68 -6.24 12.44
C VAL A 173 -2.27 -5.97 10.99
N GLY A 174 -0.98 -5.92 10.70
CA GLY A 174 -0.46 -5.82 9.33
C GLY A 174 -0.91 -6.97 8.44
N PHE A 175 -0.91 -8.19 8.99
CA PHE A 175 -1.45 -9.37 8.30
C PHE A 175 -2.95 -9.22 7.99
N LEU A 176 -3.75 -8.75 8.95
CA LEU A 176 -5.17 -8.48 8.73
C LEU A 176 -5.43 -7.31 7.78
N ALA A 177 -4.41 -6.49 7.48
CA ALA A 177 -4.49 -5.47 6.42
C ALA A 177 -4.12 -6.05 5.04
N LYS A 178 -3.03 -6.81 4.93
CA LYS A 178 -2.51 -7.27 3.62
C LYS A 178 -1.80 -8.63 3.67
N MET A 179 -2.30 -9.55 4.48
CA MET A 179 -1.90 -10.97 4.56
C MET A 179 -0.39 -11.19 4.61
N LEU A 180 0.15 -12.13 3.84
CA LEU A 180 1.55 -12.57 3.92
C LEU A 180 2.56 -11.46 3.61
N GLN A 181 2.18 -10.39 2.94
CA GLN A 181 3.08 -9.25 2.71
C GLN A 181 3.60 -8.65 4.03
N ALA A 182 2.78 -8.65 5.09
CA ALA A 182 3.20 -8.19 6.41
C ALA A 182 4.31 -9.06 7.03
N LEU A 183 4.41 -10.31 6.64
CA LEU A 183 5.36 -11.26 7.21
C LEU A 183 6.72 -11.26 6.52
N LEU A 184 6.90 -10.53 5.41
CA LEU A 184 8.20 -10.44 4.72
C LEU A 184 9.32 -9.94 5.61
N VAL A 185 9.01 -9.08 6.58
CA VAL A 185 9.99 -8.50 7.50
C VAL A 185 10.20 -9.35 8.77
N ALA A 186 9.29 -10.26 9.09
CA ALA A 186 9.31 -11.01 10.34
C ALA A 186 10.57 -11.87 10.52
N PRO A 187 11.09 -12.60 9.51
CA PRO A 187 12.33 -13.35 9.64
C PRO A 187 13.53 -12.44 9.96
N VAL A 188 13.61 -11.27 9.32
CA VAL A 188 14.67 -10.29 9.58
C VAL A 188 14.58 -9.74 11.00
N PHE A 189 13.39 -9.39 11.45
CA PHE A 189 13.15 -8.87 12.79
C PHE A 189 13.55 -9.89 13.85
N ALA A 190 13.15 -11.15 13.66
CA ALA A 190 13.51 -12.24 14.55
C ALA A 190 15.02 -12.48 14.58
N LEU A 191 15.68 -12.52 13.41
CA LEU A 191 17.12 -12.76 13.30
C LEU A 191 17.93 -11.63 13.96
N VAL A 192 17.59 -10.38 13.69
CA VAL A 192 18.29 -9.23 14.29
C VAL A 192 18.10 -9.24 15.81
N PHE A 193 16.89 -9.50 16.30
CA PHE A 193 16.66 -9.64 17.73
C PHE A 193 17.46 -10.79 18.34
N LEU A 194 17.48 -11.95 17.68
CA LEU A 194 18.23 -13.12 18.16
C LEU A 194 19.74 -12.86 18.26
N ILE A 195 20.29 -12.07 17.35
CA ILE A 195 21.73 -11.77 17.32
C ILE A 195 22.09 -10.60 18.25
N ALA A 196 21.30 -9.52 18.23
CA ALA A 196 21.71 -8.24 18.81
C ALA A 196 21.18 -7.98 20.22
N ALA A 197 20.22 -8.75 20.73
CA ALA A 197 19.66 -8.49 22.07
C ALA A 197 20.65 -8.86 23.17
N GLU A 198 20.82 -7.96 24.15
CA GLU A 198 21.76 -8.12 25.27
C GLU A 198 21.13 -8.93 26.41
N MET A 199 20.86 -10.21 26.15
CA MET A 199 20.27 -11.16 27.12
C MET A 199 20.65 -12.60 26.77
N SER A 200 20.36 -13.56 27.67
CA SER A 200 20.63 -14.97 27.40
C SER A 200 19.84 -15.51 26.21
N VAL A 201 20.38 -16.49 25.51
CA VAL A 201 19.72 -17.12 24.33
C VAL A 201 18.34 -17.64 24.68
N ALA A 202 18.18 -18.27 25.85
CA ALA A 202 16.89 -18.76 26.32
C ALA A 202 15.84 -17.63 26.46
N GLN A 203 16.26 -16.46 26.98
CA GLN A 203 15.38 -15.29 27.05
C GLN A 203 15.01 -14.75 25.67
N ARG A 204 15.96 -14.73 24.71
CA ARG A 204 15.70 -14.30 23.34
C ARG A 204 14.66 -15.21 22.68
N ILE A 205 14.86 -16.53 22.78
CA ILE A 205 13.92 -17.52 22.23
C ILE A 205 12.54 -17.36 22.88
N ARG A 206 12.47 -17.27 24.22
CA ARG A 206 11.19 -17.09 24.92
C ARG A 206 10.46 -15.83 24.45
N ARG A 207 11.16 -14.70 24.25
CA ARG A 207 10.55 -13.47 23.77
C ARG A 207 10.08 -13.59 22.32
N LEU A 208 10.83 -14.27 21.46
CA LEU A 208 10.40 -14.55 20.08
C LEU A 208 9.15 -15.43 20.05
N ILE A 209 9.08 -16.45 20.93
CA ILE A 209 7.86 -17.29 21.06
C ILE A 209 6.68 -16.43 21.49
N LEU A 210 6.83 -15.55 22.48
CA LEU A 210 5.77 -14.65 22.94
C LEU A 210 5.32 -13.70 21.83
N GLY A 211 6.25 -13.16 21.04
CA GLY A 211 5.94 -12.33 19.87
C GLY A 211 5.22 -13.13 18.79
N GLY A 212 5.66 -14.34 18.50
CA GLY A 212 5.00 -15.26 17.55
C GLY A 212 3.58 -15.63 17.98
N LEU A 213 3.38 -15.94 19.27
CA LEU A 213 2.05 -16.18 19.82
C LEU A 213 1.14 -14.95 19.71
N ALA A 214 1.68 -13.76 20.00
CA ALA A 214 0.93 -12.52 19.88
C ALA A 214 0.52 -12.25 18.41
N LEU A 215 1.40 -12.54 17.45
CA LEU A 215 1.09 -12.46 16.01
C LEU A 215 -0.03 -13.45 15.66
N VAL A 216 0.10 -14.72 16.05
CA VAL A 216 -0.90 -15.75 15.77
C VAL A 216 -2.25 -15.40 16.39
N VAL A 217 -2.29 -14.92 17.63
CA VAL A 217 -3.54 -14.50 18.28
C VAL A 217 -4.13 -13.28 17.58
N SER A 218 -3.29 -12.28 17.25
CA SER A 218 -3.73 -11.01 16.64
C SER A 218 -4.27 -11.18 15.21
N ALA A 219 -3.75 -12.13 14.44
CA ALA A 219 -4.19 -12.43 13.08
C ALA A 219 -5.16 -13.62 13.02
N GLY A 220 -4.86 -14.67 13.77
CA GLY A 220 -5.51 -15.99 13.66
C GLY A 220 -6.96 -16.01 14.14
N TRP A 221 -7.34 -15.14 15.07
CA TRP A 221 -8.73 -15.08 15.53
C TRP A 221 -9.71 -14.83 14.39
N TYR A 222 -9.33 -13.95 13.45
CA TYR A 222 -10.17 -13.63 12.30
C TYR A 222 -10.24 -14.78 11.29
N LEU A 223 -9.08 -15.40 10.99
CA LEU A 223 -9.04 -16.55 10.11
C LEU A 223 -9.89 -17.69 10.67
N LEU A 224 -9.75 -17.97 11.97
CA LEU A 224 -10.53 -18.99 12.65
C LEU A 224 -12.04 -18.68 12.65
N LEU A 225 -12.39 -17.40 12.89
CA LEU A 225 -13.79 -16.95 12.84
C LEU A 225 -14.40 -17.22 11.45
N VAL A 226 -13.69 -16.85 10.38
CA VAL A 226 -14.20 -17.01 9.00
C VAL A 226 -14.31 -18.48 8.61
N GLU A 227 -13.31 -19.31 8.94
CA GLU A 227 -13.33 -20.75 8.61
C GLU A 227 -14.39 -21.53 9.39
N LEU A 228 -14.66 -21.15 10.65
CA LEU A 228 -15.70 -21.80 11.46
C LEU A 228 -17.10 -21.26 11.22
N TRP A 229 -17.24 -20.12 10.53
CA TRP A 229 -18.57 -19.57 10.22
C TRP A 229 -19.23 -20.39 9.12
N PRO A 230 -20.51 -20.80 9.28
CA PRO A 230 -21.21 -21.55 8.24
C PRO A 230 -21.17 -20.84 6.89
N ALA A 231 -20.77 -21.55 5.84
CA ALA A 231 -20.53 -20.97 4.52
C ALA A 231 -21.79 -20.35 3.88
N ASP A 232 -22.96 -20.87 4.21
CA ASP A 232 -24.27 -20.39 3.77
C ASP A 232 -24.76 -19.13 4.52
N LEU A 233 -24.11 -18.78 5.64
CA LEU A 233 -24.43 -17.61 6.47
C LEU A 233 -23.40 -16.48 6.39
N ARG A 234 -22.38 -16.62 5.53
CA ARG A 234 -21.37 -15.60 5.28
C ARG A 234 -21.23 -15.30 3.79
N PRO A 235 -20.67 -14.12 3.42
CA PRO A 235 -20.33 -13.86 2.04
C PRO A 235 -19.30 -14.88 1.52
N TYR A 236 -19.33 -15.13 0.21
CA TYR A 236 -18.26 -15.88 -0.44
C TYR A 236 -16.91 -15.18 -0.26
N ILE A 237 -15.84 -15.92 -0.03
CA ILE A 237 -14.50 -15.36 0.13
C ILE A 237 -13.91 -15.05 -1.26
N GLY A 238 -13.95 -13.77 -1.66
CA GLY A 238 -13.48 -13.31 -2.96
C GLY A 238 -11.98 -13.57 -3.16
N GLY A 239 -11.63 -13.98 -4.39
CA GLY A 239 -10.28 -14.37 -4.77
C GLY A 239 -9.89 -15.79 -4.35
N SER A 240 -10.82 -16.60 -3.82
CA SER A 240 -10.65 -18.04 -3.58
C SER A 240 -11.49 -18.85 -4.57
N GLN A 241 -11.11 -20.11 -4.82
CA GLN A 241 -11.90 -21.03 -5.63
C GLN A 241 -12.75 -21.96 -4.75
N ASP A 242 -12.33 -22.19 -3.51
CA ASP A 242 -12.96 -23.13 -2.56
C ASP A 242 -13.68 -22.40 -1.41
N ASN A 243 -14.01 -21.10 -1.56
CA ASN A 243 -14.67 -20.31 -0.52
C ASN A 243 -13.92 -20.31 0.83
N SER A 244 -12.57 -20.34 0.80
CA SER A 244 -11.70 -20.43 1.97
C SER A 244 -10.78 -19.23 2.11
N ILE A 245 -10.70 -18.66 3.33
CA ILE A 245 -9.75 -17.59 3.63
C ILE A 245 -8.32 -18.11 3.74
N LEU A 246 -8.13 -19.39 4.04
CA LEU A 246 -6.81 -20.00 4.05
C LEU A 246 -6.27 -20.18 2.62
N GLU A 247 -7.11 -20.61 1.68
CA GLU A 247 -6.78 -20.64 0.26
C GLU A 247 -6.41 -19.26 -0.26
N LEU A 248 -7.25 -18.25 0.00
CA LEU A 248 -6.97 -16.87 -0.37
C LEU A 248 -5.61 -16.39 0.18
N THR A 249 -5.32 -16.71 1.45
CA THR A 249 -4.10 -16.27 2.14
C THR A 249 -2.85 -16.94 1.61
N LEU A 250 -2.87 -18.26 1.43
CA LEU A 250 -1.70 -19.07 1.05
C LEU A 250 -1.54 -19.16 -0.47
N GLY A 251 -2.65 -19.18 -1.22
CA GLY A 251 -2.69 -19.26 -2.68
C GLY A 251 -2.54 -17.88 -3.32
N TYR A 252 -3.67 -17.25 -3.67
CA TYR A 252 -3.72 -16.01 -4.46
C TYR A 252 -2.90 -14.85 -3.87
N ASN A 253 -2.99 -14.58 -2.57
CA ASN A 253 -2.23 -13.52 -1.89
C ASN A 253 -0.92 -13.99 -1.24
N GLY A 254 -0.55 -15.25 -1.42
CA GLY A 254 0.60 -15.87 -0.79
C GLY A 254 1.64 -16.36 -1.77
N LEU A 255 1.74 -17.69 -1.87
CA LEU A 255 2.72 -18.35 -2.73
C LEU A 255 2.51 -18.03 -4.21
N GLY A 256 1.27 -17.87 -4.66
CA GLY A 256 0.96 -17.46 -6.02
C GLY A 256 1.66 -16.15 -6.41
N ARG A 257 1.73 -15.16 -5.49
CA ARG A 257 2.48 -13.91 -5.72
C ARG A 257 3.98 -14.13 -5.91
N LEU A 258 4.55 -15.17 -5.31
CA LEU A 258 5.98 -15.48 -5.43
C LEU A 258 6.27 -16.28 -6.70
N THR A 259 5.45 -17.32 -6.99
CA THR A 259 5.68 -18.26 -8.09
C THR A 259 5.12 -17.79 -9.44
N GLY A 260 4.05 -16.99 -9.42
CA GLY A 260 3.27 -16.61 -10.60
C GLY A 260 2.09 -17.54 -10.88
N ASP A 261 1.90 -18.58 -10.07
CA ASP A 261 0.78 -19.53 -10.20
C ASP A 261 -0.45 -19.00 -9.43
N GLU A 262 -1.07 -17.97 -9.96
CA GLU A 262 -2.26 -17.33 -9.39
C GLU A 262 -3.52 -17.88 -10.04
N VAL A 263 -4.15 -18.88 -9.41
CA VAL A 263 -5.44 -19.43 -9.88
C VAL A 263 -6.49 -18.33 -9.84
N GLY A 264 -7.26 -18.18 -10.90
CA GLY A 264 -8.24 -17.10 -11.06
C GLY A 264 -7.64 -15.75 -11.44
N GLY A 265 -6.32 -15.63 -11.55
CA GLY A 265 -5.66 -14.44 -12.07
C GLY A 265 -5.88 -14.27 -13.57
N LEU A 266 -5.92 -13.01 -14.05
CA LEU A 266 -6.02 -12.68 -15.49
C LEU A 266 -4.65 -12.57 -16.16
N GLY A 267 -3.65 -13.27 -15.60
CA GLY A 267 -2.26 -13.21 -16.07
C GLY A 267 -1.47 -12.09 -15.42
N ASN A 268 -0.18 -12.15 -15.65
CA ASN A 268 0.79 -11.24 -15.06
C ASN A 268 1.22 -10.21 -16.10
N MET A 269 0.70 -8.97 -16.02
CA MET A 269 1.23 -7.83 -16.79
C MET A 269 2.55 -7.34 -16.22
N ASN A 270 3.30 -8.24 -15.58
CA ASN A 270 4.48 -7.90 -14.83
C ASN A 270 5.64 -7.60 -15.76
N HIS A 271 6.30 -6.58 -15.35
CA HIS A 271 7.53 -6.08 -15.84
C HIS A 271 8.66 -7.05 -15.57
N ASP A 272 9.70 -6.94 -16.37
CA ASP A 272 10.89 -7.80 -16.28
C ASP A 272 11.34 -8.04 -14.85
N VAL A 273 11.34 -9.30 -14.44
CA VAL A 273 11.86 -9.76 -13.15
C VAL A 273 13.37 -9.57 -13.11
N GLY A 274 13.88 -9.01 -12.03
CA GLY A 274 15.32 -8.82 -11.87
C GLY A 274 15.69 -7.64 -10.99
N TRP A 275 16.98 -7.49 -10.74
CA TRP A 275 17.55 -6.45 -9.86
C TRP A 275 17.21 -5.02 -10.28
N ALA A 276 16.99 -4.78 -11.57
CA ALA A 276 16.68 -3.46 -12.12
C ALA A 276 15.19 -3.09 -12.00
N ARG A 277 14.29 -4.03 -11.66
CA ARG A 277 12.83 -3.82 -11.62
C ARG A 277 12.44 -2.57 -10.81
N LEU A 278 13.02 -2.40 -9.62
CA LEU A 278 12.70 -1.27 -8.72
C LEU A 278 13.17 0.10 -9.26
N LEU A 279 14.09 0.13 -10.21
CA LEU A 279 14.56 1.33 -10.90
C LEU A 279 13.96 1.48 -12.30
N GLY A 280 13.25 0.45 -12.76
CA GLY A 280 12.62 0.38 -14.08
C GLY A 280 11.53 1.42 -14.30
N ALA A 281 10.95 1.43 -15.51
CA ALA A 281 10.00 2.44 -15.96
C ALA A 281 8.80 2.60 -15.01
N GLN A 282 8.30 1.53 -14.46
CA GLN A 282 7.06 1.54 -13.68
C GLN A 282 7.28 1.79 -12.17
N MET A 283 8.39 1.32 -11.61
CA MET A 283 8.63 1.41 -10.16
C MET A 283 9.62 2.51 -9.79
N GLY A 284 10.48 2.93 -10.72
CA GLY A 284 11.52 3.91 -10.45
C GLY A 284 10.97 5.26 -9.98
N GLY A 285 9.88 5.73 -10.60
CA GLY A 285 9.18 6.95 -10.18
C GLY A 285 8.52 6.86 -8.81
N GLU A 286 8.16 5.66 -8.38
CA GLU A 286 7.53 5.40 -7.09
C GLU A 286 8.55 5.43 -5.94
N ILE A 287 9.66 4.64 -6.06
CA ILE A 287 10.56 4.33 -4.95
C ILE A 287 12.05 4.51 -5.27
N GLY A 288 12.41 4.59 -6.55
CA GLY A 288 13.82 4.56 -6.97
C GLY A 288 14.66 5.73 -6.50
N TRP A 289 14.08 6.89 -6.24
CA TRP A 289 14.75 8.18 -6.00
C TRP A 289 15.95 8.14 -5.05
N LEU A 290 15.78 7.50 -3.90
CA LEU A 290 16.77 7.44 -2.83
C LEU A 290 17.24 6.01 -2.54
N LEU A 291 16.76 5.01 -3.27
CA LEU A 291 17.07 3.61 -3.04
C LEU A 291 18.58 3.30 -3.16
N PRO A 292 19.32 3.73 -4.21
CA PRO A 292 20.77 3.51 -4.29
C PRO A 292 21.53 4.20 -3.16
N ALA A 293 21.16 5.44 -2.82
CA ALA A 293 21.78 6.16 -1.71
C ALA A 293 21.58 5.43 -0.37
N ALA A 294 20.36 4.90 -0.14
CA ALA A 294 20.07 4.14 1.07
C ALA A 294 20.92 2.87 1.17
N VAL A 295 21.12 2.15 0.08
CA VAL A 295 22.00 0.96 0.03
C VAL A 295 23.46 1.33 0.30
N ILE A 296 23.98 2.37 -0.37
CA ILE A 296 25.36 2.84 -0.16
C ILE A 296 25.59 3.26 1.29
N VAL A 297 24.67 4.06 1.84
CA VAL A 297 24.74 4.56 3.22
C VAL A 297 24.55 3.43 4.24
N LEU A 298 23.70 2.45 3.96
CA LEU A 298 23.51 1.25 4.78
C LEU A 298 24.80 0.45 4.89
N VAL A 299 25.43 0.10 3.77
CA VAL A 299 26.67 -0.69 3.74
C VAL A 299 27.80 0.03 4.50
N ALA A 300 28.06 1.28 4.17
CA ALA A 300 29.09 2.07 4.84
C ALA A 300 28.75 2.32 6.32
N GLY A 301 27.48 2.55 6.62
CA GLY A 301 26.97 2.73 7.98
C GLY A 301 27.19 1.49 8.84
N LEU A 302 26.90 0.29 8.35
CA LEU A 302 27.14 -0.97 9.05
C LEU A 302 28.63 -1.22 9.35
N CYS A 303 29.52 -0.83 8.45
CA CYS A 303 30.97 -0.90 8.69
C CYS A 303 31.42 0.07 9.80
N CYS A 304 30.74 1.20 9.94
CA CYS A 304 31.10 2.25 10.90
C CYS A 304 30.36 2.15 12.25
N ALA A 305 29.19 1.56 12.27
CA ALA A 305 28.31 1.49 13.45
C ALA A 305 28.71 0.37 14.42
N ARG A 306 28.37 0.56 15.71
CA ARG A 306 28.54 -0.43 16.79
C ARG A 306 27.31 -0.44 17.69
N GLY A 307 27.15 -1.50 18.49
CA GLY A 307 26.08 -1.64 19.48
C GLY A 307 24.67 -1.42 18.89
N MET A 308 23.84 -0.67 19.62
CA MET A 308 22.46 -0.38 19.24
C MET A 308 22.30 0.27 17.85
N VAL A 309 23.24 1.12 17.45
CA VAL A 309 23.20 1.77 16.11
C VAL A 309 23.35 0.74 15.00
N ARG A 310 24.28 -0.22 15.18
CA ARG A 310 24.47 -1.32 14.22
C ARG A 310 23.25 -2.24 14.20
N ALA A 311 22.68 -2.58 15.35
CA ALA A 311 21.46 -3.39 15.44
C ALA A 311 20.28 -2.73 14.73
N ALA A 312 20.08 -1.41 14.93
CA ALA A 312 19.05 -0.66 14.22
C ALA A 312 19.27 -0.61 12.71
N LEU A 313 20.50 -0.34 12.24
CA LEU A 313 20.82 -0.41 10.81
C LEU A 313 20.62 -1.81 10.25
N SER A 314 20.92 -2.87 11.00
CA SER A 314 20.67 -4.24 10.57
C SER A 314 19.17 -4.55 10.49
N LEU A 315 18.36 -4.00 11.39
CA LEU A 315 16.91 -4.17 11.41
C LEU A 315 16.25 -3.51 10.18
N TRP A 316 16.49 -2.22 10.01
CA TRP A 316 15.90 -1.45 8.90
C TRP A 316 16.52 -1.81 7.55
N GLY A 317 17.84 -2.05 7.52
CA GLY A 317 18.54 -2.49 6.31
C GLY A 317 18.16 -3.90 5.89
N GLY A 318 17.98 -4.81 6.83
CA GLY A 318 17.49 -6.16 6.56
C GLY A 318 16.05 -6.13 6.02
N TRP A 319 15.17 -5.28 6.56
CA TRP A 319 13.85 -5.03 5.97
C TRP A 319 13.99 -4.53 4.53
N LEU A 320 14.82 -3.50 4.29
CA LEU A 320 15.06 -2.97 2.95
C LEU A 320 15.49 -4.07 1.98
N VAL A 321 16.51 -4.83 2.34
CA VAL A 321 17.09 -5.87 1.46
C VAL A 321 16.11 -7.01 1.22
N ALA A 322 15.48 -7.56 2.27
CA ALA A 322 14.57 -8.68 2.12
C ALA A 322 13.37 -8.31 1.25
N THR A 323 12.74 -7.15 1.50
CA THR A 323 11.59 -6.70 0.71
C THR A 323 12.00 -6.34 -0.72
N ALA A 324 13.15 -5.68 -0.91
CA ALA A 324 13.64 -5.35 -2.24
C ALA A 324 13.95 -6.59 -3.07
N LEU A 325 14.55 -7.63 -2.47
CA LEU A 325 14.81 -8.91 -3.15
C LEU A 325 13.51 -9.59 -3.56
N VAL A 326 12.53 -9.71 -2.65
CA VAL A 326 11.23 -10.30 -2.99
C VAL A 326 10.57 -9.53 -4.13
N PHE A 327 10.47 -8.21 -4.03
CA PHE A 327 9.83 -7.38 -5.06
C PHE A 327 10.56 -7.37 -6.39
N SER A 328 11.88 -7.58 -6.40
CA SER A 328 12.67 -7.68 -7.62
C SER A 328 12.49 -9.01 -8.33
N TYR A 329 12.29 -10.10 -7.59
CA TYR A 329 12.35 -11.46 -8.15
C TYR A 329 11.05 -12.25 -8.09
N MET A 330 9.99 -11.75 -7.43
CA MET A 330 8.67 -12.40 -7.46
C MET A 330 8.10 -12.42 -8.89
N ASN A 331 7.47 -13.54 -9.26
CA ASN A 331 6.90 -13.77 -10.59
C ASN A 331 5.39 -13.50 -10.68
N GLY A 332 4.68 -13.44 -9.55
CA GLY A 332 3.26 -13.11 -9.51
C GLY A 332 2.97 -11.61 -9.67
N ILE A 333 1.71 -11.22 -9.58
CA ILE A 333 1.26 -9.83 -9.75
C ILE A 333 2.00 -8.89 -8.79
N MET A 334 2.71 -7.92 -9.35
CA MET A 334 3.43 -6.86 -8.64
C MET A 334 3.00 -5.48 -9.13
N HIS A 335 2.23 -4.76 -8.33
CA HIS A 335 1.86 -3.39 -8.64
C HIS A 335 2.92 -2.40 -8.15
N SER A 336 3.11 -1.32 -8.89
CA SER A 336 4.13 -0.30 -8.59
C SER A 336 3.98 0.29 -7.19
N TYR A 337 2.77 0.52 -6.73
CA TYR A 337 2.49 1.08 -5.40
C TYR A 337 2.84 0.14 -4.22
N TYR A 338 3.03 -1.19 -4.43
CA TYR A 338 3.51 -2.09 -3.36
C TYR A 338 4.86 -1.63 -2.81
N THR A 339 5.63 -0.91 -3.62
CA THR A 339 6.94 -0.37 -3.23
C THR A 339 6.89 0.61 -2.05
N VAL A 340 5.70 1.08 -1.64
CA VAL A 340 5.51 1.87 -0.41
C VAL A 340 6.06 1.14 0.83
N ALA A 341 6.03 -0.20 0.84
CA ALA A 341 6.59 -1.01 1.92
C ALA A 341 8.12 -0.88 2.07
N LEU A 342 8.83 -0.34 1.07
CA LEU A 342 10.27 -0.04 1.14
C LEU A 342 10.55 1.35 1.72
N ALA A 343 9.62 2.28 1.62
CA ALA A 343 9.84 3.69 1.96
C ALA A 343 10.31 3.92 3.41
N PRO A 344 9.73 3.30 4.45
CA PRO A 344 10.22 3.47 5.82
C PRO A 344 11.64 2.95 6.03
N ALA A 345 11.99 1.84 5.38
CA ALA A 345 13.31 1.23 5.50
C ALA A 345 14.39 2.09 4.81
N ILE A 346 14.11 2.63 3.63
CA ILE A 346 14.97 3.62 2.94
C ILE A 346 15.19 4.84 3.86
N ALA A 347 14.10 5.39 4.39
CA ALA A 347 14.12 6.56 5.24
C ALA A 347 14.92 6.32 6.55
N ALA A 348 14.74 5.17 7.19
CA ALA A 348 15.49 4.80 8.38
C ALA A 348 16.97 4.58 8.09
N CYS A 349 17.33 3.89 7.01
CA CYS A 349 18.71 3.66 6.61
C CYS A 349 19.47 4.99 6.38
N LEU A 350 18.83 5.94 5.69
CA LEU A 350 19.40 7.28 5.49
C LEU A 350 19.43 8.06 6.80
N GLY A 351 18.34 8.08 7.56
CA GLY A 351 18.23 8.81 8.83
C GLY A 351 19.22 8.34 9.90
N ILE A 352 19.57 7.05 9.93
CA ILE A 352 20.55 6.50 10.87
C ILE A 352 21.95 6.58 10.28
N GLY A 353 22.15 6.17 9.03
CA GLY A 353 23.45 6.02 8.43
C GLY A 353 24.14 7.35 8.13
N VAL A 354 23.41 8.36 7.60
CA VAL A 354 24.00 9.67 7.27
C VAL A 354 24.62 10.33 8.51
N PRO A 355 23.97 10.45 9.68
CA PRO A 355 24.62 11.00 10.88
C PRO A 355 25.83 10.18 11.36
N VAL A 356 25.79 8.86 11.24
CA VAL A 356 26.92 7.98 11.59
C VAL A 356 28.14 8.29 10.72
N LEU A 357 27.95 8.39 9.43
CA LEU A 357 29.01 8.72 8.47
C LEU A 357 29.45 10.18 8.63
N TRP A 358 28.52 11.11 8.80
CA TRP A 358 28.83 12.53 8.97
C TRP A 358 29.74 12.84 10.16
N ARG A 359 29.62 12.10 11.26
CA ARG A 359 30.52 12.22 12.42
C ARG A 359 31.96 11.86 12.08
N ARG A 360 32.20 11.10 11.01
CA ARG A 360 33.52 10.67 10.51
C ARG A 360 33.92 11.40 9.23
N ARG A 361 33.34 12.57 8.92
CA ARG A 361 33.58 13.32 7.68
C ARG A 361 35.01 13.84 7.51
N THR A 362 35.87 13.70 8.51
CA THR A 362 37.32 13.97 8.39
C THR A 362 38.07 12.83 7.67
N ASP A 363 37.51 11.64 7.60
CA ASP A 363 38.02 10.52 6.82
C ASP A 363 37.61 10.70 5.35
N ILE A 364 38.61 10.76 4.47
CA ILE A 364 38.41 10.96 3.02
C ILE A 364 37.51 9.85 2.42
N ARG A 365 37.62 8.61 2.89
CA ARG A 365 36.82 7.48 2.41
C ARG A 365 35.33 7.72 2.68
N ILE A 366 35.02 8.25 3.84
CA ILE A 366 33.64 8.52 4.26
C ILE A 366 33.03 9.66 3.45
N VAL A 367 33.79 10.76 3.22
CA VAL A 367 33.26 11.84 2.40
C VAL A 367 33.13 11.44 0.93
N MET A 368 33.97 10.54 0.41
CA MET A 368 33.81 9.96 -0.92
C MET A 368 32.51 9.13 -1.02
N VAL A 369 32.18 8.35 -0.01
CA VAL A 369 30.91 7.59 0.06
C VAL A 369 29.72 8.53 0.07
N LEU A 370 29.72 9.57 0.93
CA LEU A 370 28.64 10.55 1.00
C LEU A 370 28.52 11.35 -0.31
N SER A 371 29.61 11.77 -0.88
CA SER A 371 29.68 12.45 -2.19
C SER A 371 29.09 11.55 -3.30
N GLY A 372 29.55 10.31 -3.38
CA GLY A 372 29.08 9.33 -4.36
C GLY A 372 27.57 9.07 -4.23
N ALA A 373 27.06 8.94 -3.01
CA ALA A 373 25.63 8.77 -2.76
C ALA A 373 24.81 9.97 -3.27
N VAL A 374 25.28 11.20 -3.04
CA VAL A 374 24.62 12.42 -3.51
C VAL A 374 24.66 12.52 -5.04
N ILE A 375 25.83 12.28 -5.65
CA ILE A 375 26.01 12.34 -7.10
C ILE A 375 25.14 11.30 -7.82
N ILE A 376 25.16 10.04 -7.35
CA ILE A 376 24.33 8.96 -7.93
C ILE A 376 22.85 9.32 -7.80
N THR A 377 22.43 9.87 -6.67
CA THR A 377 21.04 10.30 -6.48
C THR A 377 20.67 11.44 -7.44
N ALA A 378 21.53 12.42 -7.65
CA ALA A 378 21.28 13.52 -8.57
C ALA A 378 21.16 13.05 -10.03
N ILE A 379 22.03 12.13 -10.45
CA ILE A 379 21.98 11.51 -11.79
C ILE A 379 20.68 10.72 -11.94
N LEU A 380 20.35 9.88 -10.96
CA LEU A 380 19.13 9.09 -11.00
C LEU A 380 17.87 9.97 -11.01
N ALA A 381 17.84 11.03 -10.20
CA ALA A 381 16.73 11.98 -10.19
C ALA A 381 16.56 12.68 -11.56
N PHE A 382 17.66 13.05 -12.21
CA PHE A 382 17.64 13.57 -13.58
C PHE A 382 17.02 12.57 -14.55
N LEU A 383 17.43 11.29 -14.51
CA LEU A 383 16.92 10.23 -15.38
C LEU A 383 15.44 9.93 -15.12
N LEU A 384 15.01 9.94 -13.85
CA LEU A 384 13.60 9.72 -13.50
C LEU A 384 12.72 10.89 -13.95
N LEU A 385 13.15 12.14 -13.76
CA LEU A 385 12.44 13.32 -14.22
C LEU A 385 12.38 13.40 -15.77
N GLN A 386 13.34 12.80 -16.47
CA GLN A 386 13.33 12.76 -17.93
C GLN A 386 12.15 11.96 -18.49
N ARG A 387 11.57 11.04 -17.71
CA ARG A 387 10.39 10.26 -18.12
C ARG A 387 9.14 11.12 -18.29
N HIS A 388 9.11 12.30 -17.65
CA HIS A 388 8.06 13.32 -17.76
C HIS A 388 8.69 14.64 -18.18
N SER A 389 9.30 14.67 -19.37
CA SER A 389 10.16 15.77 -19.83
C SER A 389 9.47 17.13 -19.88
N ASP A 390 8.17 17.15 -20.11
CA ASP A 390 7.37 18.37 -20.24
C ASP A 390 6.93 18.93 -18.87
N TRP A 391 6.98 18.09 -17.83
CA TRP A 391 6.67 18.53 -16.47
C TRP A 391 7.91 19.16 -15.82
N GLN A 392 7.81 20.47 -15.50
CA GLN A 392 8.86 21.22 -14.82
C GLN A 392 10.25 21.04 -15.47
N PRO A 393 10.45 21.38 -16.76
CA PRO A 393 11.68 21.06 -17.51
C PRO A 393 12.95 21.64 -16.89
N TRP A 394 12.83 22.75 -16.13
CA TRP A 394 13.92 23.40 -15.40
C TRP A 394 14.41 22.58 -14.20
N LEU A 395 13.56 21.73 -13.61
CA LEU A 395 13.89 20.98 -12.39
C LEU A 395 14.99 19.95 -12.64
N ARG A 396 14.99 19.29 -13.80
CA ARG A 396 15.99 18.27 -14.16
C ARG A 396 17.43 18.78 -14.10
N PRO A 397 17.79 19.82 -14.88
CA PRO A 397 19.16 20.34 -14.83
C PRO A 397 19.47 20.95 -13.46
N THR A 398 18.53 21.61 -12.81
CA THR A 398 18.73 22.19 -11.47
C THR A 398 19.14 21.12 -10.46
N VAL A 399 18.39 20.00 -10.37
CA VAL A 399 18.72 18.91 -9.43
C VAL A 399 20.05 18.26 -9.77
N LEU A 400 20.34 18.05 -11.05
CA LEU A 400 21.62 17.48 -11.48
C LEU A 400 22.79 18.38 -11.08
N PHE A 401 22.78 19.65 -11.48
CA PHE A 401 23.92 20.54 -11.23
C PHE A 401 24.08 20.88 -9.76
N THR A 402 22.98 21.10 -9.01
CA THR A 402 23.06 21.35 -7.56
C THR A 402 23.54 20.11 -6.81
N GLY A 403 23.12 18.90 -7.23
CA GLY A 403 23.57 17.66 -6.65
C GLY A 403 25.04 17.36 -6.95
N LEU A 404 25.51 17.59 -8.17
CA LEU A 404 26.93 17.48 -8.52
C LEU A 404 27.78 18.47 -7.72
N ALA A 405 27.37 19.73 -7.64
CA ALA A 405 28.04 20.75 -6.85
C ALA A 405 28.07 20.38 -5.35
N ALA A 406 26.96 19.96 -4.78
CA ALA A 406 26.90 19.54 -3.39
C ALA A 406 27.77 18.30 -3.13
N GLY A 407 27.76 17.32 -4.04
CA GLY A 407 28.63 16.14 -3.97
C GLY A 407 30.13 16.50 -3.98
N LEU A 408 30.53 17.39 -4.87
CA LEU A 408 31.93 17.87 -4.92
C LEU A 408 32.30 18.66 -3.67
N LEU A 409 31.43 19.53 -3.17
CA LEU A 409 31.65 20.28 -1.93
C LEU A 409 31.76 19.37 -0.70
N LEU A 410 31.05 18.23 -0.68
CA LEU A 410 31.19 17.24 0.39
C LEU A 410 32.62 16.70 0.51
N LEU A 411 33.41 16.58 -0.58
CA LEU A 411 34.79 16.08 -0.54
C LEU A 411 35.69 16.94 0.34
N VAL A 412 35.38 18.22 0.50
CA VAL A 412 36.12 19.13 1.36
C VAL A 412 35.49 19.41 2.71
N ALA A 413 34.27 18.84 2.97
CA ALA A 413 33.48 19.12 4.17
C ALA A 413 34.25 18.85 5.49
N GLY A 414 35.14 17.87 5.50
CA GLY A 414 36.01 17.56 6.66
C GLY A 414 37.04 18.62 7.01
N LYS A 415 37.38 19.50 6.05
CA LYS A 415 38.35 20.58 6.20
C LYS A 415 37.67 21.94 6.49
N LEU A 416 36.35 22.01 6.37
CA LEU A 416 35.61 23.25 6.57
C LEU A 416 35.31 23.52 8.04
N ALA A 417 35.15 24.82 8.38
CA ALA A 417 34.63 25.22 9.67
C ALA A 417 33.24 24.58 9.91
N PRO A 418 32.86 24.26 11.17
CA PRO A 418 31.63 23.49 11.47
C PRO A 418 30.36 24.06 10.84
N ARG A 419 30.24 25.40 10.79
CA ARG A 419 29.06 26.05 10.15
C ARG A 419 29.04 25.88 8.64
N ALA A 420 30.20 26.02 7.98
CA ALA A 420 30.34 25.83 6.54
C ALA A 420 30.09 24.35 6.16
N ALA A 421 30.66 23.41 6.92
CA ALA A 421 30.38 22.00 6.73
C ALA A 421 28.88 21.68 6.87
N ALA A 422 28.22 22.23 7.90
CA ALA A 422 26.78 22.05 8.08
C ALA A 422 25.96 22.63 6.91
N ALA A 423 26.36 23.77 6.35
CA ALA A 423 25.72 24.36 5.17
C ALA A 423 25.86 23.45 3.93
N VAL A 424 27.05 22.87 3.72
CA VAL A 424 27.28 21.88 2.64
C VAL A 424 26.41 20.64 2.84
N GLY A 425 26.30 20.11 4.08
CA GLY A 425 25.42 18.98 4.38
C GLY A 425 23.95 19.30 4.14
N ALA A 426 23.51 20.51 4.53
CA ALA A 426 22.14 20.96 4.26
C ALA A 426 21.86 21.10 2.76
N LEU A 427 22.81 21.69 2.00
CA LEU A 427 22.71 21.78 0.54
C LEU A 427 22.60 20.40 -0.11
N ALA A 428 23.39 19.42 0.34
CA ALA A 428 23.33 18.06 -0.14
C ALA A 428 21.95 17.42 0.14
N CYS A 429 21.40 17.60 1.35
CA CYS A 429 20.05 17.12 1.69
C CYS A 429 18.97 17.77 0.81
N VAL A 430 19.04 19.10 0.60
CA VAL A 430 18.08 19.81 -0.28
C VAL A 430 18.20 19.30 -1.71
N ALA A 431 19.41 19.15 -2.24
CA ALA A 431 19.63 18.68 -3.60
C ALA A 431 19.05 17.29 -3.87
N VAL A 432 19.22 16.35 -2.94
CA VAL A 432 18.72 14.97 -3.11
C VAL A 432 17.22 14.82 -2.84
N LEU A 433 16.65 15.72 -2.03
CA LEU A 433 15.22 15.68 -1.68
C LEU A 433 14.34 16.53 -2.61
N ALA A 434 14.92 17.47 -3.37
CA ALA A 434 14.16 18.40 -4.19
C ALA A 434 13.27 17.68 -5.24
N ALA A 435 13.83 16.70 -5.95
CA ALA A 435 13.10 15.96 -6.96
C ALA A 435 11.96 15.10 -6.38
N PRO A 436 12.21 14.18 -5.41
CA PRO A 436 11.14 13.39 -4.83
C PRO A 436 10.09 14.26 -4.10
N ALA A 437 10.50 15.39 -3.48
CA ALA A 437 9.56 16.31 -2.85
C ALA A 437 8.65 16.99 -3.88
N ALA A 438 9.21 17.52 -4.97
CA ALA A 438 8.43 18.12 -6.04
C ALA A 438 7.47 17.10 -6.67
N TYR A 439 7.94 15.87 -6.88
CA TYR A 439 7.13 14.78 -7.43
C TYR A 439 6.02 14.36 -6.46
N SER A 440 6.27 14.35 -5.15
CA SER A 440 5.24 14.08 -4.12
C SER A 440 4.19 15.20 -4.05
N VAL A 441 4.60 16.46 -4.21
CA VAL A 441 3.66 17.59 -4.30
C VAL A 441 2.80 17.48 -5.56
N ALA A 442 3.41 17.12 -6.70
CA ALA A 442 2.67 16.84 -7.93
C ALA A 442 1.66 15.70 -7.74
N THR A 443 2.09 14.59 -7.11
CA THR A 443 1.21 13.47 -6.76
C THR A 443 0.02 13.94 -5.90
N ALA A 444 0.27 14.78 -4.90
CA ALA A 444 -0.80 15.31 -4.07
C ALA A 444 -1.74 16.28 -4.81
N GLY A 445 -1.24 16.99 -5.82
CA GLY A 445 -2.00 17.92 -6.66
C GLY A 445 -2.81 17.24 -7.78
N THR A 446 -2.53 15.99 -8.10
CA THR A 446 -3.16 15.23 -9.18
C THR A 446 -4.21 14.28 -8.61
N ALA A 447 -5.36 14.13 -9.30
CA ALA A 447 -6.35 13.12 -8.96
C ALA A 447 -5.85 11.73 -9.40
N HIS A 448 -5.96 10.76 -8.51
CA HIS A 448 -5.59 9.36 -8.76
C HIS A 448 -6.81 8.46 -8.57
N SER A 449 -7.07 7.55 -9.50
CA SER A 449 -8.22 6.65 -9.45
C SER A 449 -7.87 5.28 -10.02
N GLY A 450 -8.75 4.29 -9.76
CA GLY A 450 -8.60 2.93 -10.24
C GLY A 450 -7.77 2.03 -9.34
N ALA A 451 -7.60 0.79 -9.77
CA ALA A 451 -6.99 -0.26 -8.94
C ALA A 451 -5.45 -0.18 -8.87
N ILE A 452 -4.81 0.45 -9.87
CA ILE A 452 -3.36 0.54 -9.99
C ILE A 452 -2.93 2.01 -10.12
N PRO A 453 -3.01 2.79 -9.02
CA PRO A 453 -2.57 4.17 -9.04
C PRO A 453 -1.04 4.26 -9.16
N THR A 454 -0.56 5.33 -9.79
CA THR A 454 0.86 5.67 -9.89
C THR A 454 1.12 7.07 -9.39
N SER A 455 2.29 7.31 -8.78
CA SER A 455 2.67 8.64 -8.33
C SER A 455 3.09 9.55 -9.50
N GLY A 456 3.06 10.85 -9.30
CA GLY A 456 3.58 11.84 -10.24
C GLY A 456 2.56 12.85 -10.75
N PRO A 457 2.99 13.65 -11.73
CA PRO A 457 2.20 14.78 -12.25
C PRO A 457 1.07 14.37 -13.20
N VAL A 458 1.03 13.10 -13.61
CA VAL A 458 0.03 12.57 -14.53
C VAL A 458 -0.73 11.46 -13.83
N SER A 459 -2.05 11.49 -13.89
CA SER A 459 -2.86 10.33 -13.48
C SER A 459 -2.43 9.13 -14.32
N GLY A 460 -2.04 8.05 -13.65
CA GLY A 460 -1.64 6.83 -14.32
C GLY A 460 -2.76 6.26 -15.18
N PHE A 461 -2.41 5.37 -16.09
CA PHE A 461 -3.39 4.59 -16.86
C PHE A 461 -4.24 3.79 -15.86
N GLY A 462 -5.51 4.18 -15.73
CA GLY A 462 -6.45 3.54 -14.81
C GLY A 462 -6.73 2.07 -15.13
N GLY A 463 -6.38 1.62 -16.34
CA GLY A 463 -6.59 0.29 -16.86
C GLY A 463 -7.94 0.08 -17.56
N PRO A 464 -8.22 -1.14 -18.05
CA PRO A 464 -9.46 -1.43 -18.74
C PRO A 464 -10.69 -1.14 -17.87
N PRO A 465 -11.70 -0.44 -18.45
CA PRO A 465 -12.98 -0.19 -17.80
C PRO A 465 -13.66 -1.48 -17.34
N GLY A 466 -14.31 -1.43 -16.18
CA GLY A 466 -14.99 -2.57 -15.57
C GLY A 466 -14.06 -3.56 -14.87
N LEU A 467 -12.77 -3.62 -15.24
CA LEU A 467 -11.76 -4.47 -14.58
C LEU A 467 -10.92 -3.70 -13.57
N LEU A 468 -10.24 -2.63 -14.00
CA LEU A 468 -9.34 -1.86 -13.16
C LEU A 468 -9.90 -0.49 -12.75
N THR A 469 -10.94 -0.02 -13.44
CA THR A 469 -11.66 1.20 -13.13
C THR A 469 -13.16 0.95 -13.14
N ALA A 470 -13.89 1.58 -12.23
CA ALA A 470 -15.34 1.61 -12.24
C ALA A 470 -15.79 2.85 -13.04
N GLU A 471 -16.62 2.63 -14.04
CA GLU A 471 -17.24 3.72 -14.79
C GLU A 471 -18.52 4.18 -14.10
N ARG A 472 -18.78 5.49 -14.14
CA ARG A 472 -20.08 6.02 -13.71
C ARG A 472 -21.10 5.71 -14.79
N PRO A 473 -22.22 5.02 -14.46
CA PRO A 473 -23.28 4.76 -15.41
C PRO A 473 -23.97 6.06 -15.88
N PRO A 474 -24.61 6.05 -17.05
CA PRO A 474 -25.44 7.15 -17.50
C PRO A 474 -26.58 7.47 -16.50
N ASP A 475 -26.96 8.74 -16.40
CA ASP A 475 -27.97 9.18 -15.43
C ASP A 475 -29.35 8.52 -15.67
N GLU A 476 -29.70 8.21 -16.92
CA GLU A 476 -30.91 7.45 -17.29
C GLU A 476 -30.91 6.06 -16.66
N LEU A 477 -29.77 5.36 -16.73
CA LEU A 477 -29.64 4.03 -16.12
C LEU A 477 -29.62 4.12 -14.59
N ILE A 478 -29.01 5.14 -14.00
CA ILE A 478 -29.05 5.36 -12.54
C ILE A 478 -30.50 5.59 -12.09
N ALA A 479 -31.28 6.37 -12.84
CA ALA A 479 -32.69 6.62 -12.54
C ALA A 479 -33.52 5.31 -12.60
N LEU A 480 -33.31 4.49 -13.65
CA LEU A 480 -33.95 3.19 -13.78
C LEU A 480 -33.62 2.26 -12.60
N LEU A 481 -32.33 2.13 -12.26
CA LEU A 481 -31.88 1.26 -11.17
C LEU A 481 -32.42 1.69 -9.80
N ARG A 482 -32.71 2.98 -9.61
CA ARG A 482 -33.32 3.49 -8.37
C ARG A 482 -34.83 3.30 -8.31
N GLN A 483 -35.49 3.18 -9.46
CA GLN A 483 -36.91 2.90 -9.52
C GLN A 483 -37.13 1.48 -8.99
N ASP A 484 -37.94 1.34 -7.95
CA ASP A 484 -38.26 0.07 -7.28
C ASP A 484 -37.07 -0.75 -6.76
N GLY A 485 -35.80 -0.16 -6.83
CA GLY A 485 -34.57 -0.85 -6.45
C GLY A 485 -34.52 -1.32 -5.00
N ALA A 486 -35.30 -0.71 -4.09
CA ALA A 486 -35.40 -1.11 -2.69
C ALA A 486 -36.24 -2.38 -2.46
N GLU A 487 -36.98 -2.84 -3.46
CA GLU A 487 -37.78 -4.06 -3.40
C GLU A 487 -36.92 -5.33 -3.59
N TYR A 488 -35.72 -5.17 -4.13
CA TYR A 488 -34.83 -6.27 -4.44
C TYR A 488 -33.66 -6.34 -3.45
N THR A 489 -33.14 -7.55 -3.23
CA THR A 489 -31.91 -7.74 -2.44
C THR A 489 -30.71 -7.11 -3.14
N TRP A 490 -30.62 -7.30 -4.47
CA TRP A 490 -29.66 -6.63 -5.35
C TRP A 490 -30.42 -5.94 -6.48
N VAL A 491 -30.23 -4.65 -6.60
CA VAL A 491 -30.84 -3.89 -7.72
C VAL A 491 -30.31 -4.35 -9.07
N ALA A 492 -29.08 -4.86 -9.09
CA ALA A 492 -28.46 -5.44 -10.27
C ALA A 492 -27.40 -6.48 -9.92
N ALA A 493 -27.03 -7.28 -10.90
CA ALA A 493 -25.82 -8.09 -10.91
C ALA A 493 -24.94 -7.69 -12.09
N ALA A 494 -23.62 -7.65 -11.90
CA ALA A 494 -22.67 -7.34 -12.93
C ALA A 494 -21.40 -8.21 -12.80
N VAL A 495 -20.82 -8.61 -13.93
CA VAL A 495 -19.59 -9.40 -13.92
C VAL A 495 -18.43 -8.52 -13.49
N GLY A 496 -17.68 -8.94 -12.46
CA GLY A 496 -16.51 -8.25 -11.92
C GLY A 496 -16.84 -7.15 -10.91
N SER A 497 -16.02 -7.07 -9.84
CA SER A 497 -16.29 -6.18 -8.71
C SER A 497 -16.16 -4.69 -9.05
N ASN A 498 -15.22 -4.28 -9.92
CA ASN A 498 -15.12 -2.88 -10.33
C ASN A 498 -16.31 -2.45 -11.20
N ASN A 499 -16.80 -3.34 -12.05
CA ASN A 499 -17.99 -3.08 -12.84
C ASN A 499 -19.21 -2.89 -11.93
N ALA A 500 -19.44 -3.83 -11.00
CA ALA A 500 -20.51 -3.73 -9.99
C ALA A 500 -20.39 -2.45 -9.13
N ALA A 501 -19.17 -2.07 -8.75
CA ALA A 501 -18.91 -0.90 -7.93
C ALA A 501 -19.37 0.41 -8.60
N GLY A 502 -19.27 0.54 -9.91
CA GLY A 502 -19.74 1.72 -10.64
C GLY A 502 -21.23 1.96 -10.44
N TYR A 503 -22.04 0.91 -10.59
CA TYR A 503 -23.50 0.97 -10.38
C TYR A 503 -23.84 1.16 -8.90
N GLN A 504 -23.19 0.41 -8.00
CA GLN A 504 -23.43 0.48 -6.55
C GLN A 504 -23.15 1.89 -5.98
N LEU A 505 -22.00 2.47 -6.30
CA LEU A 505 -21.61 3.80 -5.82
C LEU A 505 -22.52 4.91 -6.36
N SER A 506 -23.00 4.74 -7.60
CA SER A 506 -23.89 5.72 -8.24
C SER A 506 -25.34 5.64 -7.75
N THR A 507 -25.81 4.46 -7.38
CA THR A 507 -27.20 4.25 -6.92
C THR A 507 -27.34 4.32 -5.42
N GLY A 508 -26.31 3.93 -4.66
CA GLY A 508 -26.38 3.71 -3.21
C GLY A 508 -26.98 2.37 -2.80
N LEU A 509 -27.37 1.52 -3.77
CA LEU A 509 -28.05 0.24 -3.59
C LEU A 509 -27.09 -0.93 -3.82
N PRO A 510 -27.32 -2.11 -3.19
CA PRO A 510 -26.46 -3.28 -3.39
C PRO A 510 -26.46 -3.76 -4.84
N VAL A 511 -25.27 -4.02 -5.38
CA VAL A 511 -25.06 -4.62 -6.70
C VAL A 511 -24.19 -5.85 -6.53
N MET A 512 -24.65 -7.01 -7.03
CA MET A 512 -23.94 -8.28 -6.93
C MET A 512 -22.75 -8.30 -7.89
N ALA A 513 -21.54 -8.50 -7.36
CA ALA A 513 -20.35 -8.73 -8.15
C ALA A 513 -20.23 -10.22 -8.51
N VAL A 514 -20.67 -10.58 -9.72
CA VAL A 514 -20.58 -11.96 -10.23
C VAL A 514 -19.15 -12.30 -10.59
N GLY A 515 -18.63 -13.38 -10.01
CA GLY A 515 -17.26 -13.85 -10.26
C GLY A 515 -16.16 -13.03 -9.58
N GLY A 516 -16.50 -12.20 -8.60
CA GLY A 516 -15.53 -11.45 -7.79
C GLY A 516 -14.76 -10.40 -8.59
N TYR A 517 -13.49 -10.14 -8.19
CA TYR A 517 -12.68 -9.06 -8.77
C TYR A 517 -12.44 -9.25 -10.27
N ASN A 518 -11.99 -10.44 -10.68
CA ASN A 518 -11.61 -10.77 -12.05
C ASN A 518 -12.76 -11.37 -12.88
N GLY A 519 -13.93 -11.66 -12.28
CA GLY A 519 -14.98 -12.44 -12.93
C GLY A 519 -14.68 -13.95 -12.96
N THR A 520 -13.75 -14.44 -12.15
CA THR A 520 -13.19 -15.80 -12.17
C THR A 520 -13.41 -16.60 -10.89
N ASP A 521 -14.06 -16.02 -9.89
CA ASP A 521 -14.48 -16.73 -8.69
C ASP A 521 -15.78 -17.51 -8.98
N PRO A 522 -16.00 -18.72 -8.42
CA PRO A 522 -17.22 -19.51 -8.63
C PRO A 522 -18.39 -19.01 -7.77
N ALA A 523 -18.63 -17.71 -7.76
CA ALA A 523 -19.63 -17.07 -6.89
C ALA A 523 -20.41 -15.96 -7.60
N PRO A 524 -21.75 -16.10 -7.68
CA PRO A 524 -22.48 -17.33 -7.41
C PRO A 524 -22.25 -18.41 -8.49
N THR A 525 -22.57 -19.65 -8.20
CA THR A 525 -22.71 -20.67 -9.25
C THR A 525 -23.93 -20.36 -10.13
N LEU A 526 -23.98 -20.90 -11.34
CA LEU A 526 -25.16 -20.72 -12.21
C LEU A 526 -26.47 -21.18 -11.54
N SER A 527 -26.44 -22.31 -10.83
CA SER A 527 -27.63 -22.83 -10.12
C SER A 527 -28.09 -21.90 -8.99
N GLU A 528 -27.16 -21.32 -8.25
CA GLU A 528 -27.48 -20.32 -7.20
C GLU A 528 -28.03 -19.04 -7.81
N PHE A 529 -27.43 -18.55 -8.88
CA PHE A 529 -27.92 -17.37 -9.59
C PHE A 529 -29.34 -17.56 -10.10
N GLN A 530 -29.64 -18.71 -10.73
CA GLN A 530 -30.99 -19.06 -11.20
C GLN A 530 -32.03 -19.09 -10.05
N LYS A 531 -31.64 -19.64 -8.88
CA LYS A 531 -32.52 -19.63 -7.69
C LYS A 531 -32.80 -18.21 -7.19
N LEU A 532 -31.79 -17.33 -7.20
CA LEU A 532 -31.93 -15.93 -6.80
C LEU A 532 -32.84 -15.16 -7.75
N VAL A 533 -32.70 -15.40 -9.06
CA VAL A 533 -33.57 -14.81 -10.08
C VAL A 533 -35.01 -15.31 -9.93
N ALA A 534 -35.21 -16.63 -9.80
CA ALA A 534 -36.55 -17.22 -9.57
C ALA A 534 -37.20 -16.71 -8.28
N ALA A 535 -36.43 -16.39 -7.26
CA ALA A 535 -36.88 -15.79 -6.00
C ALA A 535 -37.06 -14.26 -6.08
N LYS A 536 -36.89 -13.65 -7.24
CA LYS A 536 -36.94 -12.19 -7.48
C LYS A 536 -36.01 -11.40 -6.54
N LYS A 537 -34.84 -11.94 -6.27
CA LYS A 537 -33.81 -11.26 -5.43
C LYS A 537 -32.96 -10.28 -6.19
N ILE A 538 -32.80 -10.49 -7.51
CA ILE A 538 -31.99 -9.67 -8.42
C ILE A 538 -32.95 -9.07 -9.47
N HIS A 539 -32.88 -7.74 -9.68
CA HIS A 539 -33.70 -7.08 -10.68
C HIS A 539 -33.07 -7.11 -12.07
N TYR A 540 -31.89 -6.49 -12.22
CA TYR A 540 -31.24 -6.35 -13.51
C TYR A 540 -29.93 -7.13 -13.60
N PHE A 541 -29.51 -7.45 -14.82
CA PHE A 541 -28.16 -7.93 -15.10
C PHE A 541 -27.48 -6.97 -16.11
N MET A 542 -26.23 -6.59 -15.79
CA MET A 542 -25.40 -5.73 -16.64
C MET A 542 -24.32 -6.57 -17.29
N ASP A 543 -24.35 -6.64 -18.62
CA ASP A 543 -23.31 -7.37 -19.35
C ASP A 543 -22.01 -6.58 -19.48
N SER A 544 -20.89 -7.28 -19.49
CA SER A 544 -19.55 -6.75 -19.77
C SER A 544 -18.79 -7.67 -20.72
N THR A 545 -18.82 -7.33 -22.00
CA THR A 545 -18.15 -8.10 -23.05
C THR A 545 -16.64 -8.24 -22.77
N THR A 546 -15.99 -7.17 -22.28
CA THR A 546 -14.55 -7.16 -21.96
C THR A 546 -14.19 -8.20 -20.90
N LEU A 547 -14.92 -8.23 -19.78
CA LEU A 547 -14.66 -9.16 -18.69
C LEU A 547 -14.97 -10.61 -19.08
N ARG A 548 -15.99 -10.84 -19.88
CA ARG A 548 -16.28 -12.18 -20.43
C ARG A 548 -15.14 -12.71 -21.28
N MET A 549 -14.62 -11.89 -22.19
CA MET A 549 -13.49 -12.28 -23.07
C MET A 549 -12.21 -12.57 -22.27
N MET A 550 -11.92 -11.79 -21.23
CA MET A 550 -10.73 -11.98 -20.41
C MET A 550 -10.88 -13.19 -19.46
N GLY A 551 -12.04 -13.37 -18.85
CA GLY A 551 -12.30 -14.48 -17.91
C GLY A 551 -12.26 -15.86 -18.58
N SER A 552 -12.64 -15.97 -19.86
CA SER A 552 -12.58 -17.23 -20.62
C SER A 552 -11.16 -17.77 -20.84
N GLN A 553 -10.13 -16.95 -20.63
CA GLN A 553 -8.71 -17.32 -20.77
C GLN A 553 -8.02 -17.58 -19.42
N SER A 554 -8.76 -17.46 -18.33
CA SER A 554 -8.22 -17.60 -16.97
C SER A 554 -8.20 -19.06 -16.51
N SER A 555 -7.35 -19.37 -15.54
CA SER A 555 -7.32 -20.67 -14.84
C SER A 555 -8.38 -20.81 -13.75
N GLY A 556 -9.23 -19.79 -13.55
CA GLY A 556 -10.30 -19.77 -12.55
C GLY A 556 -11.62 -20.38 -13.04
N SER A 557 -12.69 -20.08 -12.32
CA SER A 557 -14.04 -20.56 -12.64
C SER A 557 -14.63 -19.87 -13.86
N ASP A 558 -15.43 -20.59 -14.63
CA ASP A 558 -16.24 -20.11 -15.75
C ASP A 558 -17.67 -19.71 -15.34
N ALA A 559 -18.00 -19.72 -14.05
CA ALA A 559 -19.35 -19.49 -13.54
C ALA A 559 -19.96 -18.18 -14.04
N ALA A 560 -19.20 -17.09 -13.99
CA ALA A 560 -19.67 -15.78 -14.47
C ALA A 560 -20.00 -15.80 -15.97
N HIS A 561 -19.19 -16.52 -16.77
CA HIS A 561 -19.44 -16.68 -18.20
C HIS A 561 -20.73 -17.46 -18.46
N ARG A 562 -20.92 -18.58 -17.79
CA ARG A 562 -22.15 -19.39 -17.90
C ARG A 562 -23.40 -18.63 -17.44
N ILE A 563 -23.28 -17.79 -16.41
CA ILE A 563 -24.38 -16.92 -15.97
C ILE A 563 -24.74 -15.92 -17.07
N ALA A 564 -23.75 -15.24 -17.64
CA ALA A 564 -23.99 -14.28 -18.70
C ALA A 564 -24.65 -14.95 -19.92
N ASP A 565 -24.15 -16.11 -20.36
CA ASP A 565 -24.73 -16.88 -21.49
C ASP A 565 -26.17 -17.31 -21.20
N TRP A 566 -26.44 -17.75 -19.96
CA TRP A 566 -27.80 -18.11 -19.57
C TRP A 566 -28.73 -16.89 -19.59
N VAL A 567 -28.30 -15.74 -19.09
CA VAL A 567 -29.09 -14.50 -19.13
C VAL A 567 -29.38 -14.10 -20.56
N HIS A 568 -28.38 -14.11 -21.44
CA HIS A 568 -28.56 -13.79 -22.87
C HIS A 568 -29.56 -14.72 -23.57
N ALA A 569 -29.62 -15.98 -23.18
CA ALA A 569 -30.51 -16.97 -23.79
C ALA A 569 -31.97 -16.88 -23.30
N HIS A 570 -32.21 -16.30 -22.11
CA HIS A 570 -33.53 -16.38 -21.46
C HIS A 570 -34.21 -15.03 -21.27
N PHE A 571 -33.51 -13.91 -21.31
CA PHE A 571 -34.05 -12.58 -21.06
C PHE A 571 -33.79 -11.64 -22.27
N PRO A 572 -34.76 -10.77 -22.59
CA PRO A 572 -34.57 -9.75 -23.62
C PRO A 572 -33.60 -8.68 -23.11
N SER A 573 -32.74 -8.21 -24.01
CA SER A 573 -31.84 -7.10 -23.72
C SER A 573 -32.42 -5.77 -24.15
N GLU A 574 -32.17 -4.74 -23.37
CA GLU A 574 -32.41 -3.34 -23.72
C GLU A 574 -31.10 -2.57 -23.69
N ASN A 575 -30.91 -1.62 -24.62
CA ASN A 575 -29.76 -0.74 -24.62
C ASN A 575 -30.17 0.62 -24.03
N ILE A 576 -29.63 0.94 -22.85
CA ILE A 576 -29.90 2.19 -22.14
C ILE A 576 -28.63 3.05 -22.17
N ALA A 577 -28.65 4.07 -22.99
CA ALA A 577 -27.55 5.00 -23.16
C ALA A 577 -26.16 4.33 -23.40
N GLY A 578 -26.15 3.24 -24.15
CA GLY A 578 -24.93 2.50 -24.51
C GLY A 578 -24.61 1.30 -23.63
N VAL A 579 -25.36 1.07 -22.54
CA VAL A 579 -25.19 -0.09 -21.65
C VAL A 579 -26.26 -1.13 -21.99
N THR A 580 -25.85 -2.39 -22.17
CA THR A 580 -26.78 -3.52 -22.36
C THR A 580 -27.29 -4.00 -21.00
N VAL A 581 -28.58 -3.95 -20.82
CA VAL A 581 -29.30 -4.28 -19.56
C VAL A 581 -30.29 -5.39 -19.85
N PHE A 582 -30.42 -6.33 -18.92
CA PHE A 582 -31.41 -7.41 -18.96
C PHE A 582 -32.29 -7.29 -17.71
N ASP A 583 -33.61 -7.21 -17.92
CA ASP A 583 -34.59 -7.30 -16.82
C ASP A 583 -34.81 -8.77 -16.49
N LEU A 584 -34.41 -9.20 -15.29
CA LEU A 584 -34.52 -10.58 -14.82
C LEU A 584 -35.90 -10.91 -14.23
N THR A 585 -36.81 -9.95 -14.26
CA THR A 585 -38.19 -10.11 -13.74
C THR A 585 -39.22 -10.16 -14.86
N ALA A 586 -38.80 -9.91 -16.10
CA ALA A 586 -39.65 -9.90 -17.31
C ALA A 586 -40.15 -11.30 -17.73
#